data_f1f9f936e09be20df6359a80cf83651d
#
_entry.id   f1f9f936e09be20df6359a80cf83651d
#
_cell.length_a   1.000
_cell.length_b   1.000
_cell.length_c   1.000
_cell.angle_alpha   90.00
_cell.angle_beta   90.00
_cell.angle_gamma   90.00
#
_symmetry.space_group_name_H-M   'P 1'
#
loop_
_entity.id
_entity.type
_entity.pdbx_description
1 polymer ?
#
loop_
_entity_poly.entity_id
_entity_poly.type
_entity_poly.pdbx_seq_one_letter_code
_entity_poly.pdbx_strand_id
1 'polypeptide(L)'
;MGNINNKYYLGFEGEPEIIFTVVKQNNEKSGISLWSGYFNNIMQQIAPVEGKWTALAYYYNLNIGWYDESPWLVENIEDAYEQFKSIDKYKLDDLEEEILEEILEEILELFKKSIKENNKVYISYE
;
A
#
# COMPACT_ATOMS: atom_id res chain seq x y z
N MET A 1 4.20 17.57 11.77
CA MET A 1 5.20 16.56 12.00
C MET A 1 4.75 15.19 11.49
N GLY A 2 5.64 14.49 10.79
CA GLY A 2 5.31 13.19 10.25
C GLY A 2 5.29 12.13 11.34
N ASN A 3 4.37 11.20 11.22
CA ASN A 3 4.23 10.08 12.14
C ASN A 3 4.01 8.81 11.33
N ILE A 4 5.12 8.23 10.86
CA ILE A 4 5.10 7.02 10.05
C ILE A 4 5.36 5.81 10.94
N ASN A 5 4.41 4.87 10.95
CA ASN A 5 4.57 3.61 11.68
C ASN A 5 5.46 2.68 10.86
N ASN A 6 6.67 2.41 11.33
CA ASN A 6 7.62 1.56 10.62
C ASN A 6 7.70 0.13 11.18
N LYS A 7 6.70 -0.29 11.92
CA LYS A 7 6.65 -1.61 12.56
C LYS A 7 6.91 -2.74 11.56
N TYR A 8 6.42 -2.60 10.33
CA TYR A 8 6.51 -3.65 9.32
C TYR A 8 7.79 -3.56 8.47
N TYR A 9 8.65 -2.61 8.78
CA TYR A 9 9.96 -2.49 8.14
C TYR A 9 11.10 -2.81 9.09
N LEU A 10 10.87 -2.78 10.39
CA LEU A 10 11.92 -3.09 11.38
C LEU A 10 12.48 -4.49 11.17
N GLY A 11 13.80 -4.60 11.15
CA GLY A 11 14.50 -5.84 10.87
C GLY A 11 14.91 -6.01 9.42
N PHE A 12 14.47 -5.12 8.53
CA PHE A 12 14.78 -5.18 7.10
C PHE A 12 15.58 -3.97 6.62
N GLU A 13 16.22 -3.25 7.54
CA GLU A 13 17.04 -2.07 7.21
C GLU A 13 18.09 -2.44 6.16
N GLY A 14 18.17 -1.62 5.11
CA GLY A 14 19.03 -1.91 3.97
C GLY A 14 18.31 -2.57 2.79
N GLU A 15 17.11 -3.11 3.02
CA GLU A 15 16.25 -3.66 1.98
C GLU A 15 15.28 -2.60 1.47
N PRO A 16 14.73 -2.76 0.26
CA PRO A 16 13.75 -1.79 -0.23
C PRO A 16 12.52 -1.67 0.66
N GLU A 17 11.99 -0.47 0.73
CA GLU A 17 10.90 -0.10 1.61
C GLU A 17 9.76 0.54 0.81
N ILE A 18 8.52 0.21 1.15
CA ILE A 18 7.33 0.86 0.58
C ILE A 18 6.71 1.69 1.70
N ILE A 19 6.42 2.95 1.42
CA ILE A 19 5.83 3.87 2.40
C ILE A 19 4.51 4.41 1.86
N PHE A 20 3.44 4.25 2.64
CA PHE A 20 2.15 4.87 2.37
C PHE A 20 2.05 6.11 3.24
N THR A 21 2.05 7.29 2.63
CA THR A 21 1.99 8.57 3.35
C THR A 21 0.64 9.22 3.16
N VAL A 22 -0.02 9.58 4.25
CA VAL A 22 -1.28 10.33 4.24
C VAL A 22 -0.97 11.78 4.54
N VAL A 23 -1.43 12.68 3.68
CA VAL A 23 -1.29 14.14 3.89
C VAL A 23 -2.67 14.69 4.17
N LYS A 24 -2.87 15.20 5.39
CA LYS A 24 -4.14 15.77 5.82
C LYS A 24 -4.33 17.19 5.30
N GLN A 25 -5.55 17.71 5.46
CA GLN A 25 -5.89 19.08 5.04
C GLN A 25 -5.00 20.14 5.68
N ASN A 26 -4.54 19.91 6.91
CA ASN A 26 -3.67 20.82 7.65
C ASN A 26 -2.17 20.57 7.36
N ASN A 27 -1.86 19.76 6.34
CA ASN A 27 -0.50 19.35 5.96
C ASN A 27 0.20 18.42 6.95
N GLU A 28 -0.48 17.92 7.94
CA GLU A 28 0.08 16.88 8.81
C GLU A 28 0.22 15.59 8.00
N LYS A 29 1.30 14.86 8.25
CA LYS A 29 1.60 13.61 7.56
C LYS A 29 1.61 12.45 8.54
N SER A 30 1.08 11.31 8.10
CA SER A 30 1.15 10.06 8.85
C SER A 30 1.18 8.92 7.83
N GLY A 31 1.30 7.70 8.29
CA GLY A 31 1.27 6.56 7.38
C GLY A 31 1.96 5.34 7.94
N ILE A 32 2.26 4.42 7.04
CA ILE A 32 2.95 3.17 7.40
C ILE A 32 4.07 2.91 6.41
N SER A 33 5.08 2.24 6.90
CA SER A 33 6.24 1.80 6.13
C SER A 33 6.33 0.29 6.28
N LEU A 34 6.60 -0.42 5.18
CA LEU A 34 6.69 -1.87 5.21
C LEU A 34 7.80 -2.37 4.28
N TRP A 35 8.33 -3.55 4.60
CA TRP A 35 9.31 -4.20 3.74
C TRP A 35 8.69 -4.50 2.38
N SER A 36 9.45 -4.25 1.30
CA SER A 36 8.97 -4.47 -0.07
C SER A 36 8.53 -5.92 -0.32
N GLY A 37 9.14 -6.88 0.38
CA GLY A 37 8.76 -8.29 0.26
C GLY A 37 7.33 -8.55 0.71
N TYR A 38 6.90 -7.91 1.80
CA TYR A 38 5.50 -8.00 2.25
C TYR A 38 4.56 -7.37 1.23
N PHE A 39 4.94 -6.20 0.73
CA PHE A 39 4.15 -5.49 -0.27
C PHE A 39 3.99 -6.34 -1.53
N ASN A 40 5.08 -6.93 -2.01
CA ASN A 40 5.05 -7.79 -3.19
C ASN A 40 4.13 -8.98 -2.99
N ASN A 41 4.17 -9.61 -1.82
CA ASN A 41 3.31 -10.75 -1.51
C ASN A 41 1.83 -10.36 -1.61
N ILE A 42 1.49 -9.20 -1.05
CA ILE A 42 0.11 -8.69 -1.09
C ILE A 42 -0.30 -8.38 -2.53
N MET A 43 0.53 -7.65 -3.27
CA MET A 43 0.21 -7.24 -4.64
C MET A 43 0.05 -8.43 -5.58
N GLN A 44 0.80 -9.50 -5.36
CA GLN A 44 0.73 -10.70 -6.19
C GLN A 44 -0.58 -11.47 -6.02
N GLN A 45 -1.36 -11.16 -5.00
CA GLN A 45 -2.67 -11.78 -4.78
C GLN A 45 -3.78 -11.08 -5.56
N ILE A 46 -3.49 -9.95 -6.18
CA ILE A 46 -4.49 -9.22 -6.96
C ILE A 46 -4.58 -9.84 -8.36
N ALA A 47 -5.78 -10.27 -8.73
CA ALA A 47 -6.03 -10.87 -10.04
C ALA A 47 -6.32 -9.79 -11.08
N PRO A 48 -5.97 -10.01 -12.36
CA PRO A 48 -6.38 -9.10 -13.42
C PRO A 48 -7.89 -9.19 -13.63
N VAL A 49 -8.48 -8.09 -14.12
CA VAL A 49 -9.92 -8.03 -14.45
C VAL A 49 -10.04 -8.14 -15.97
N GLU A 50 -10.70 -9.20 -16.42
CA GLU A 50 -10.85 -9.49 -17.86
C GLU A 50 -9.51 -9.46 -18.60
N GLY A 51 -8.48 -10.03 -17.96
CA GLY A 51 -7.15 -10.12 -18.55
C GLY A 51 -6.32 -8.84 -18.46
N LYS A 52 -6.82 -7.82 -17.76
CA LYS A 52 -6.12 -6.52 -17.65
C LYS A 52 -5.84 -6.15 -16.21
N TRP A 53 -4.69 -5.56 -15.97
CA TRP A 53 -4.34 -5.01 -14.67
C TRP A 53 -5.02 -3.65 -14.49
N THR A 54 -5.60 -3.40 -13.32
CA THR A 54 -6.33 -2.16 -13.00
C THR A 54 -5.84 -1.58 -11.69
N ALA A 55 -6.21 -0.31 -11.44
CA ALA A 55 -5.88 0.43 -10.21
C ALA A 55 -4.41 0.30 -9.84
N LEU A 56 -4.07 0.04 -8.58
CA LEU A 56 -2.68 -0.06 -8.14
C LEU A 56 -1.93 -1.23 -8.79
N ALA A 57 -2.63 -2.33 -9.08
CA ALA A 57 -2.01 -3.48 -9.73
C ALA A 57 -1.48 -3.16 -11.13
N TYR A 58 -2.11 -2.22 -11.82
CA TYR A 58 -1.63 -1.75 -13.12
C TYR A 58 -0.22 -1.18 -13.01
N TYR A 59 -0.03 -0.24 -12.08
CA TYR A 59 1.28 0.41 -11.86
C TYR A 59 2.30 -0.59 -11.33
N TYR A 60 1.87 -1.44 -10.40
CA TYR A 60 2.76 -2.44 -9.82
C TYR A 60 3.33 -3.39 -10.89
N ASN A 61 2.47 -3.95 -11.73
CA ASN A 61 2.88 -4.96 -12.69
C ASN A 61 3.68 -4.37 -13.87
N LEU A 62 3.52 -3.08 -14.15
CA LEU A 62 4.27 -2.39 -15.19
C LEU A 62 5.54 -1.70 -14.67
N ASN A 63 5.79 -1.78 -13.35
CA ASN A 63 6.94 -1.15 -12.68
C ASN A 63 6.99 0.36 -12.93
N ILE A 64 5.83 1.01 -12.85
CA ILE A 64 5.69 2.46 -12.99
C ILE A 64 5.02 3.03 -11.74
N GLY A 65 4.59 4.28 -11.79
CA GLY A 65 4.01 4.93 -10.62
C GLY A 65 5.09 5.21 -9.58
N TRP A 66 4.97 4.61 -8.41
CA TRP A 66 5.94 4.82 -7.33
C TRP A 66 7.35 4.30 -7.66
N TYR A 67 7.49 3.42 -8.63
CA TYR A 67 8.80 2.95 -9.07
C TYR A 67 9.52 3.95 -9.96
N ASP A 68 8.76 4.77 -10.69
CA ASP A 68 9.29 5.81 -11.57
C ASP A 68 9.35 7.18 -10.89
N GLU A 69 8.37 7.48 -10.06
CA GLU A 69 8.15 8.81 -9.52
C GLU A 69 7.72 8.73 -8.05
N SER A 70 8.69 8.75 -7.17
CA SER A 70 8.45 8.61 -5.74
C SER A 70 8.71 9.94 -5.02
N PRO A 71 7.80 10.46 -4.19
CA PRO A 71 6.49 9.89 -3.85
C PRO A 71 5.46 10.05 -4.97
N TRP A 72 4.61 9.06 -5.13
CA TRP A 72 3.61 9.01 -6.19
C TRP A 72 2.21 9.16 -5.61
N LEU A 73 1.42 10.10 -6.16
CA LEU A 73 0.06 10.37 -5.68
C LEU A 73 -0.91 9.28 -6.16
N VAL A 74 -1.65 8.71 -5.22
CA VAL A 74 -2.75 7.79 -5.54
C VAL A 74 -3.95 8.65 -5.96
N GLU A 75 -4.22 8.70 -7.25
CA GLU A 75 -5.27 9.57 -7.79
C GLU A 75 -6.67 9.11 -7.40
N ASN A 76 -6.92 7.79 -7.40
CA ASN A 76 -8.23 7.26 -7.06
C ASN A 76 -8.12 6.30 -5.87
N ILE A 77 -8.24 6.85 -4.66
CA ILE A 77 -8.12 6.08 -3.42
C ILE A 77 -9.25 5.06 -3.31
N GLU A 78 -10.45 5.40 -3.80
CA GLU A 78 -11.60 4.50 -3.72
C GLU A 78 -11.37 3.22 -4.52
N ASP A 79 -10.81 3.34 -5.73
CA ASP A 79 -10.47 2.17 -6.54
C ASP A 79 -9.39 1.33 -5.86
N ALA A 80 -8.38 1.99 -5.27
CA ALA A 80 -7.33 1.29 -4.54
C ALA A 80 -7.91 0.55 -3.32
N TYR A 81 -8.80 1.19 -2.59
CA TYR A 81 -9.46 0.57 -1.45
C TYR A 81 -10.25 -0.67 -1.85
N GLU A 82 -11.08 -0.54 -2.88
CA GLU A 82 -11.90 -1.66 -3.37
C GLU A 82 -11.02 -2.82 -3.87
N GLN A 83 -9.93 -2.50 -4.55
CA GLN A 83 -9.01 -3.52 -5.04
C GLN A 83 -8.37 -4.28 -3.89
N PHE A 84 -7.86 -3.58 -2.89
CA PHE A 84 -7.22 -4.23 -1.73
C PHE A 84 -8.24 -5.00 -0.89
N LYS A 85 -9.47 -4.48 -0.79
CA LYS A 85 -10.55 -5.15 -0.08
C LYS A 85 -10.92 -6.49 -0.72
N SER A 86 -10.71 -6.62 -2.03
CA SER A 86 -11.02 -7.84 -2.77
C SER A 86 -9.96 -8.93 -2.61
N ILE A 87 -8.82 -8.64 -2.00
CA ILE A 87 -7.75 -9.61 -1.81
C ILE A 87 -8.22 -10.75 -0.91
N ASP A 88 -8.03 -11.99 -1.38
CA ASP A 88 -8.36 -13.18 -0.60
C ASP A 88 -7.26 -13.44 0.43
N LYS A 89 -7.59 -13.25 1.70
CA LYS A 89 -6.64 -13.42 2.80
C LYS A 89 -6.08 -14.84 2.88
N TYR A 90 -6.85 -15.82 2.43
CA TYR A 90 -6.41 -17.22 2.47
C TYR A 90 -5.33 -17.55 1.44
N LYS A 91 -5.08 -16.65 0.51
CA LYS A 91 -4.03 -16.82 -0.50
C LYS A 91 -2.71 -16.16 -0.11
N LEU A 92 -2.67 -15.49 1.01
CA LEU A 92 -1.43 -14.89 1.51
C LEU A 92 -0.47 -16.00 1.95
N ASP A 93 0.83 -15.70 1.95
CA ASP A 93 1.87 -16.65 2.30
C ASP A 93 1.61 -17.27 3.68
N ASP A 94 1.52 -18.60 3.76
CA ASP A 94 1.21 -19.34 4.99
C ASP A 94 2.17 -19.05 6.13
N LEU A 95 3.45 -18.82 5.83
CA LEU A 95 4.47 -18.57 6.85
C LEU A 95 4.37 -17.15 7.43
N GLU A 96 3.79 -16.24 6.68
CA GLU A 96 3.69 -14.83 7.07
C GLU A 96 2.24 -14.35 7.09
N GLU A 97 1.29 -15.27 7.02
CA GLU A 97 -0.14 -14.95 6.93
C GLU A 97 -0.60 -13.94 7.96
N GLU A 98 -0.22 -14.14 9.21
CA GLU A 98 -0.66 -13.28 10.31
C GLU A 98 -0.18 -11.83 10.13
N ILE A 99 1.10 -11.63 9.79
CA ILE A 99 1.63 -10.29 9.59
C ILE A 99 1.10 -9.66 8.30
N LEU A 100 0.92 -10.46 7.25
CA LEU A 100 0.38 -9.96 5.99
C LEU A 100 -1.08 -9.54 6.12
N GLU A 101 -1.88 -10.28 6.89
CA GLU A 101 -3.26 -9.87 7.18
C GLU A 101 -3.30 -8.57 7.96
N GLU A 102 -2.42 -8.42 8.95
CA GLU A 102 -2.33 -7.21 9.75
C GLU A 102 -1.97 -6.02 8.88
N ILE A 103 -0.98 -6.17 8.00
CA ILE A 103 -0.56 -5.11 7.08
C ILE A 103 -1.72 -4.73 6.14
N LEU A 104 -2.39 -5.74 5.58
CA LEU A 104 -3.51 -5.49 4.67
C LEU A 104 -4.62 -4.70 5.37
N GLU A 105 -4.95 -5.06 6.61
CA GLU A 105 -5.95 -4.34 7.38
C GLU A 105 -5.53 -2.90 7.67
N GLU A 106 -4.26 -2.69 7.98
CA GLU A 106 -3.73 -1.34 8.21
C GLU A 106 -3.82 -0.47 6.95
N ILE A 107 -3.50 -1.06 5.78
CA ILE A 107 -3.60 -0.35 4.50
C ILE A 107 -5.06 -0.01 4.21
N LEU A 108 -5.97 -0.96 4.43
CA LEU A 108 -7.41 -0.74 4.22
C LEU A 108 -7.94 0.38 5.11
N GLU A 109 -7.56 0.40 6.38
CA GLU A 109 -7.96 1.46 7.29
C GLU A 109 -7.40 2.82 6.87
N LEU A 110 -6.16 2.83 6.40
CA LEU A 110 -5.52 4.05 5.90
C LEU A 110 -6.29 4.62 4.71
N PHE A 111 -6.66 3.78 3.74
CA PHE A 111 -7.44 4.21 2.59
C PHE A 111 -8.83 4.68 2.99
N LYS A 112 -9.51 3.90 3.82
CA LYS A 112 -10.87 4.19 4.28
C LYS A 112 -10.94 5.54 4.99
N LYS A 113 -10.03 5.79 5.91
CA LYS A 113 -9.96 7.04 6.64
C LYS A 113 -9.63 8.21 5.71
N SER A 114 -8.73 7.99 4.76
CA SER A 114 -8.35 9.03 3.80
C SER A 114 -9.52 9.43 2.90
N ILE A 115 -10.33 8.46 2.48
CA ILE A 115 -11.55 8.73 1.70
C ILE A 115 -12.51 9.56 2.54
N LYS A 116 -12.74 9.14 3.77
CA LYS A 116 -13.69 9.81 4.69
C LYS A 116 -13.28 11.24 4.99
N GLU A 117 -11.99 11.47 5.21
CA GLU A 117 -11.45 12.78 5.60
C GLU A 117 -10.96 13.61 4.41
N ASN A 118 -11.07 13.06 3.21
CA ASN A 118 -10.61 13.73 1.99
C ASN A 118 -9.12 14.07 2.03
N ASN A 119 -8.31 13.14 2.52
CA ASN A 119 -6.86 13.26 2.59
C ASN A 119 -6.23 12.79 1.29
N LYS A 120 -4.95 13.16 1.07
CA LYS A 120 -4.16 12.65 -0.05
C LYS A 120 -3.31 11.48 0.43
N VAL A 121 -3.13 10.49 -0.44
CA VAL A 121 -2.28 9.33 -0.14
C VAL A 121 -1.18 9.25 -1.20
N TYR A 122 0.05 9.10 -0.74
CA TYR A 122 1.21 8.93 -1.61
C TYR A 122 1.86 7.58 -1.30
N ILE A 123 2.40 6.96 -2.33
CA ILE A 123 3.20 5.74 -2.17
C ILE A 123 4.63 6.08 -2.56
N SER A 124 5.58 5.71 -1.72
CA SER A 124 7.00 5.91 -1.97
C SER A 124 7.72 4.58 -1.99
N TYR A 125 8.74 4.47 -2.83
CA TYR A 125 9.62 3.31 -2.92
C TYR A 125 11.05 3.79 -2.65
N GLU A 126 11.68 3.22 -1.63
CA GLU A 126 13.04 3.64 -1.23
C GLU A 126 14.01 2.47 -1.03
#